data_4409fec11dd2f30cafba17ae54351520
#
_entry.id   4409fec11dd2f30cafba17ae54351520
#
_cell.length_a   1.000
_cell.length_b   1.000
_cell.length_c   1.000
_cell.angle_alpha   90.00
_cell.angle_beta   90.00
_cell.angle_gamma   90.00
#
_symmetry.space_group_name_H-M   'P 1'
#
loop_
_entity.id
_entity.type
_entity.pdbx_description
1 polymer ?
#
loop_
_entity_poly.entity_id
_entity_poly.type
_entity_poly.pdbx_seq_one_letter_code
_entity_poly.pdbx_strand_id
1 'polypeptide(L)'
;MDFYRKMLGADDSLKVHLDLPFDKKNFAIFASPISTRYKDRNNNLMDIAELIHEFINAKKGNYFIFFPSFSYLTDVYEYYKENYNDEILVQERSMSPIERHKFLQNFTYESQKTAFLVLGGIFSEGVDLKGDRLIGSMVISVGMPGVSDERNLIKNHFDEISHNGFDYSYTYPGLNKIFQAAGRLIRGEKDRGIIYLVDDRFLWDKYKRLYPRHWSNIREVKNKKELKILVERFWNRGE
;
A
#
# COMPACT_ATOMS: atom_id res chain seq x y z
N MET A 1 5.01 -5.55 -17.95
CA MET A 1 6.13 -4.93 -18.67
C MET A 1 5.79 -4.55 -20.10
N ASP A 2 5.04 -5.35 -20.85
CA ASP A 2 4.69 -5.05 -22.25
C ASP A 2 3.98 -3.71 -22.45
N PHE A 3 3.16 -3.29 -21.48
CA PHE A 3 2.57 -1.96 -21.45
C PHE A 3 3.60 -0.84 -21.58
N TYR A 4 4.60 -0.81 -20.69
CA TYR A 4 5.60 0.26 -20.71
C TYR A 4 6.46 0.24 -21.97
N ARG A 5 6.78 -0.94 -22.49
CA ARG A 5 7.53 -1.06 -23.75
C ARG A 5 6.76 -0.42 -24.91
N LYS A 6 5.48 -0.76 -25.05
CA LYS A 6 4.61 -0.17 -26.07
C LYS A 6 4.48 1.35 -25.92
N MET A 7 4.23 1.82 -24.67
CA MET A 7 4.11 3.26 -24.39
C MET A 7 5.37 4.05 -24.66
N LEU A 8 6.55 3.44 -24.52
CA LEU A 8 7.85 4.06 -24.74
C LEU A 8 8.41 3.79 -26.14
N GLY A 9 7.66 3.13 -27.02
CA GLY A 9 8.16 2.74 -28.36
C GLY A 9 9.38 1.81 -28.32
N ALA A 10 9.49 0.99 -27.27
CA ALA A 10 10.64 0.13 -27.00
C ALA A 10 10.32 -1.35 -27.23
N ASP A 11 9.55 -1.67 -28.26
CA ASP A 11 9.06 -3.02 -28.52
C ASP A 11 10.19 -4.04 -28.71
N ASP A 12 11.32 -3.63 -29.28
CA ASP A 12 12.50 -4.47 -29.52
C ASP A 12 13.49 -4.51 -28.34
N SER A 13 13.16 -3.85 -27.21
CA SER A 13 14.06 -3.76 -26.06
C SER A 13 14.20 -5.10 -25.32
N LEU A 14 15.41 -5.37 -24.80
CA LEU A 14 15.68 -6.54 -23.96
C LEU A 14 14.92 -6.42 -22.63
N LYS A 15 14.25 -7.52 -22.24
CA LYS A 15 13.61 -7.62 -20.91
C LYS A 15 14.62 -8.22 -19.93
N VAL A 16 15.04 -7.44 -18.95
CA VAL A 16 15.86 -7.93 -17.84
C VAL A 16 14.99 -8.01 -16.59
N HIS A 17 14.92 -9.18 -15.99
CA HIS A 17 14.29 -9.42 -14.71
C HIS A 17 15.36 -9.67 -13.66
N LEU A 18 15.44 -8.79 -12.67
CA LEU A 18 16.28 -9.01 -11.52
C LEU A 18 15.41 -9.46 -10.34
N ASP A 19 15.83 -10.51 -9.66
CA ASP A 19 15.22 -10.91 -8.39
C ASP A 19 15.60 -9.91 -7.29
N LEU A 20 14.77 -9.84 -6.23
CA LEU A 20 15.14 -9.04 -5.06
C LEU A 20 16.41 -9.59 -4.43
N PRO A 21 17.35 -8.70 -4.09
CA PRO A 21 18.58 -9.10 -3.39
C PRO A 21 18.34 -9.47 -1.91
N PHE A 22 17.10 -9.42 -1.44
CA PHE A 22 16.75 -9.59 -0.03
C PHE A 22 16.13 -10.96 0.24
N ASP A 23 16.36 -11.50 1.47
CA ASP A 23 15.73 -12.75 1.89
C ASP A 23 14.20 -12.58 1.97
N LYS A 24 13.49 -13.47 1.27
CA LYS A 24 12.02 -13.50 1.27
C LYS A 24 11.41 -13.72 2.67
N LYS A 25 12.21 -14.22 3.62
CA LYS A 25 11.78 -14.37 5.02
C LYS A 25 11.65 -13.04 5.75
N ASN A 26 12.31 -12.00 5.25
CA ASN A 26 12.35 -10.69 5.88
C ASN A 26 11.11 -9.86 5.59
N PHE A 27 10.21 -10.31 4.70
CA PHE A 27 8.96 -9.62 4.50
C PHE A 27 7.77 -10.57 4.36
N ALA A 28 6.61 -10.10 4.80
CA ALA A 28 5.35 -10.79 4.62
C ALA A 28 4.33 -9.88 3.93
N ILE A 29 3.44 -10.48 3.16
CA ILE A 29 2.33 -9.77 2.53
C ILE A 29 1.04 -10.43 2.98
N PHE A 30 0.17 -9.64 3.58
CA PHE A 30 -1.17 -10.04 3.98
C PHE A 30 -2.21 -9.32 3.15
N ALA A 31 -3.39 -9.92 2.97
CA ALA A 31 -4.50 -9.28 2.29
C ALA A 31 -5.83 -9.62 2.97
N SER A 32 -6.68 -8.62 3.20
CA SER A 32 -8.06 -8.80 3.69
C SER A 32 -9.09 -8.49 2.61
N PRO A 33 -10.13 -9.34 2.47
CA PRO A 33 -11.15 -9.19 1.45
C PRO A 33 -12.26 -8.19 1.85
N ILE A 34 -11.89 -7.03 2.41
CA ILE A 34 -12.84 -5.98 2.74
C ILE A 34 -12.99 -5.04 1.56
N SER A 35 -14.20 -4.84 1.06
CA SER A 35 -14.43 -3.92 -0.07
C SER A 35 -14.14 -2.48 0.31
N THR A 36 -13.28 -1.82 -0.46
CA THR A 36 -12.97 -0.38 -0.32
C THR A 36 -13.58 0.44 -1.45
N ARG A 37 -14.54 -0.12 -2.20
CA ARG A 37 -15.26 0.60 -3.25
C ARG A 37 -16.04 1.75 -2.66
N TYR A 38 -16.16 2.83 -3.41
CA TYR A 38 -16.80 4.06 -2.93
C TYR A 38 -18.14 3.82 -2.23
N LYS A 39 -18.99 2.97 -2.79
CA LYS A 39 -20.32 2.64 -2.24
C LYS A 39 -20.29 1.86 -0.92
N ASP A 40 -19.18 1.16 -0.63
CA ASP A 40 -19.05 0.24 0.51
C ASP A 40 -18.27 0.89 1.67
N ARG A 41 -17.62 2.04 1.45
CA ARG A 41 -16.69 2.67 2.40
C ARG A 41 -17.31 2.97 3.75
N ASN A 42 -18.50 3.57 3.76
CA ASN A 42 -19.17 3.94 5.02
C ASN A 42 -19.56 2.70 5.84
N ASN A 43 -19.95 1.61 5.17
CA ASN A 43 -20.32 0.37 5.86
C ASN A 43 -19.10 -0.35 6.45
N ASN A 44 -17.92 -0.12 5.91
CA ASN A 44 -16.69 -0.82 6.28
C ASN A 44 -15.73 0.05 7.12
N LEU A 45 -16.14 1.25 7.56
CA LEU A 45 -15.31 2.14 8.37
C LEU A 45 -14.83 1.47 9.66
N MET A 46 -15.73 0.83 10.38
CA MET A 46 -15.44 0.11 11.61
C MET A 46 -14.42 -1.01 11.37
N ASP A 47 -14.66 -1.85 10.38
CA ASP A 47 -13.76 -2.98 10.06
C ASP A 47 -12.36 -2.49 9.68
N ILE A 48 -12.27 -1.41 8.90
CA ILE A 48 -10.99 -0.81 8.52
C ILE A 48 -10.26 -0.26 9.75
N ALA A 49 -10.95 0.48 10.61
CA ALA A 49 -10.38 1.04 11.83
C ALA A 49 -9.89 -0.06 12.79
N GLU A 50 -10.68 -1.13 12.96
CA GLU A 50 -10.28 -2.30 13.75
C GLU A 50 -9.02 -2.98 13.18
N LEU A 51 -8.95 -3.19 11.87
CA LEU A 51 -7.76 -3.80 11.24
C LEU A 51 -6.52 -2.93 11.40
N ILE A 52 -6.65 -1.60 11.30
CA ILE A 52 -5.54 -0.68 11.55
C ILE A 52 -5.06 -0.85 12.99
N HIS A 53 -5.99 -0.78 13.96
CA HIS A 53 -5.68 -0.90 15.39
C HIS A 53 -4.95 -2.22 15.71
N GLU A 54 -5.48 -3.35 15.25
CA GLU A 54 -4.86 -4.66 15.46
C GLU A 54 -3.49 -4.78 14.79
N PHE A 55 -3.33 -4.21 13.57
CA PHE A 55 -2.08 -4.28 12.83
C PHE A 55 -0.95 -3.52 13.53
N ILE A 56 -1.20 -2.29 13.96
CA ILE A 56 -0.17 -1.43 14.59
C ILE A 56 0.14 -1.86 16.04
N ASN A 57 -0.81 -2.52 16.72
CA ASN A 57 -0.65 -2.98 18.09
C ASN A 57 -0.12 -4.43 18.20
N ALA A 58 -0.17 -5.23 17.15
CA ALA A 58 0.40 -6.58 17.16
C ALA A 58 1.94 -6.60 17.24
N LYS A 59 2.61 -5.53 16.84
CA LYS A 59 4.05 -5.29 17.03
C LYS A 59 4.30 -3.81 17.19
N LYS A 60 4.94 -3.40 18.27
CA LYS A 60 5.33 -2.00 18.48
C LYS A 60 6.39 -1.57 17.45
N GLY A 61 6.21 -0.40 16.86
CA GLY A 61 7.11 0.18 15.86
C GLY A 61 6.44 1.25 15.01
N ASN A 62 6.99 1.50 13.84
CA ASN A 62 6.55 2.57 12.95
C ASN A 62 5.76 2.04 11.76
N TYR A 63 4.63 2.70 11.43
CA TYR A 63 3.69 2.25 10.41
C TYR A 63 3.24 3.36 9.49
N PHE A 64 3.09 3.03 8.19
CA PHE A 64 2.43 3.87 7.20
C PHE A 64 1.13 3.22 6.75
N ILE A 65 0.02 3.97 6.84
CA ILE A 65 -1.30 3.53 6.39
C ILE A 65 -1.73 4.42 5.22
N PHE A 66 -1.80 3.85 4.03
CA PHE A 66 -2.09 4.57 2.80
C PHE A 66 -3.57 4.46 2.41
N PHE A 67 -4.20 5.60 2.19
CA PHE A 67 -5.59 5.74 1.75
C PHE A 67 -5.68 6.21 0.30
N PRO A 68 -6.75 5.86 -0.44
CA PRO A 68 -6.89 6.26 -1.85
C PRO A 68 -7.18 7.75 -2.05
N SER A 69 -7.62 8.45 -1.01
CA SER A 69 -7.96 9.89 -1.06
C SER A 69 -7.95 10.51 0.32
N PHE A 70 -7.81 11.84 0.37
CA PHE A 70 -7.94 12.61 1.62
C PHE A 70 -9.31 12.48 2.28
N SER A 71 -10.40 12.44 1.49
CA SER A 71 -11.74 12.26 2.05
C SER A 71 -11.82 10.96 2.84
N TYR A 72 -11.46 9.83 2.24
CA TYR A 72 -11.54 8.54 2.92
C TYR A 72 -10.56 8.42 4.10
N LEU A 73 -9.38 9.04 3.98
CA LEU A 73 -8.45 9.18 5.11
C LEU A 73 -9.11 9.90 6.28
N THR A 74 -9.78 11.04 6.02
CA THR A 74 -10.45 11.84 7.04
C THR A 74 -11.60 11.06 7.68
N ASP A 75 -12.45 10.39 6.89
CA ASP A 75 -13.58 9.61 7.39
C ASP A 75 -13.10 8.49 8.35
N VAL A 76 -12.04 7.76 7.96
CA VAL A 76 -11.48 6.70 8.81
C VAL A 76 -10.77 7.29 10.03
N TYR A 77 -10.05 8.41 9.88
CA TYR A 77 -9.34 9.04 10.99
C TYR A 77 -10.29 9.57 12.07
N GLU A 78 -11.39 10.24 11.69
CA GLU A 78 -12.37 10.73 12.67
C GLU A 78 -13.01 9.56 13.43
N TYR A 79 -13.42 8.48 12.71
CA TYR A 79 -13.91 7.28 13.37
C TYR A 79 -12.86 6.65 14.29
N TYR A 80 -11.61 6.56 13.84
CA TYR A 80 -10.50 5.95 14.58
C TYR A 80 -10.24 6.72 15.90
N LYS A 81 -10.14 8.02 15.82
CA LYS A 81 -9.89 8.92 16.96
C LYS A 81 -10.99 8.84 18.04
N GLU A 82 -12.23 8.61 17.65
CA GLU A 82 -13.34 8.45 18.59
C GLU A 82 -13.33 7.11 19.34
N ASN A 83 -12.73 6.08 18.76
CA ASN A 83 -12.81 4.71 19.27
C ASN A 83 -11.49 4.17 19.81
N TYR A 84 -10.34 4.77 19.46
CA TYR A 84 -9.01 4.32 19.84
C TYR A 84 -8.13 5.46 20.33
N ASN A 85 -7.17 5.18 21.22
CA ASN A 85 -6.28 6.17 21.83
C ASN A 85 -4.87 6.18 21.21
N ASP A 86 -4.65 5.53 20.08
CA ASP A 86 -3.35 5.53 19.41
C ASP A 86 -3.04 6.90 18.82
N GLU A 87 -1.80 7.36 18.96
CA GLU A 87 -1.34 8.60 18.35
C GLU A 87 -1.11 8.43 16.86
N ILE A 88 -1.90 9.12 16.05
CA ILE A 88 -1.83 9.06 14.58
C ILE A 88 -1.34 10.40 14.03
N LEU A 89 -0.27 10.36 13.25
CA LEU A 89 0.19 11.48 12.44
C LEU A 89 -0.58 11.49 11.12
N VAL A 90 -1.19 12.61 10.77
CA VAL A 90 -2.02 12.70 9.57
C VAL A 90 -1.37 13.59 8.54
N GLN A 91 -1.30 13.13 7.29
CA GLN A 91 -0.83 13.94 6.17
C GLN A 91 -1.80 15.09 5.89
N GLU A 92 -1.30 16.31 5.85
CA GLU A 92 -2.06 17.46 5.41
C GLU A 92 -2.06 17.60 3.88
N ARG A 93 -3.11 18.28 3.32
CA ARG A 93 -3.25 18.44 1.85
C ARG A 93 -2.13 19.24 1.23
N SER A 94 -1.63 20.25 1.94
CA SER A 94 -0.60 21.17 1.45
C SER A 94 0.54 21.22 2.47
N MET A 95 1.54 20.37 2.27
CA MET A 95 2.77 20.36 3.06
C MET A 95 3.93 20.86 2.23
N SER A 96 4.62 21.87 2.73
CA SER A 96 5.90 22.33 2.19
C SER A 96 6.99 21.24 2.34
N PRO A 97 8.09 21.32 1.59
CA PRO A 97 9.21 20.41 1.77
C PRO A 97 9.78 20.37 3.20
N ILE A 98 9.73 21.51 3.91
CA ILE A 98 10.20 21.62 5.30
C ILE A 98 9.26 20.86 6.24
N GLU A 99 7.95 21.04 6.10
CA GLU A 99 6.93 20.33 6.90
C GLU A 99 6.97 18.84 6.64
N ARG A 100 7.13 18.41 5.36
CA ARG A 100 7.34 17.02 5.02
C ARG A 100 8.58 16.44 5.70
N HIS A 101 9.70 17.17 5.70
CA HIS A 101 10.91 16.74 6.37
C HIS A 101 10.70 16.57 7.88
N LYS A 102 10.09 17.56 8.54
CA LYS A 102 9.74 17.50 9.97
C LYS A 102 8.82 16.34 10.28
N PHE A 103 7.82 16.07 9.42
CA PHE A 103 6.92 14.93 9.57
C PHE A 103 7.70 13.60 9.59
N LEU A 104 8.63 13.42 8.66
CA LEU A 104 9.44 12.20 8.58
C LEU A 104 10.46 12.06 9.72
N GLN A 105 10.88 13.14 10.37
CA GLN A 105 11.74 13.10 11.55
C GLN A 105 11.10 12.44 12.77
N ASN A 106 9.76 12.32 12.82
CA ASN A 106 9.06 11.56 13.87
C ASN A 106 9.35 10.05 13.80
N PHE A 107 9.80 9.52 12.66
CA PHE A 107 10.04 8.10 12.44
C PHE A 107 11.51 7.78 12.69
N THR A 108 11.84 7.49 13.95
CA THR A 108 13.17 7.06 14.39
C THR A 108 13.21 5.55 14.63
N TYR A 109 14.35 4.98 14.94
CA TYR A 109 14.49 3.56 15.29
C TYR A 109 13.75 3.19 16.60
N GLU A 110 13.57 4.16 17.49
CA GLU A 110 12.98 3.95 18.82
C GLU A 110 11.54 4.42 18.90
N SER A 111 11.04 5.11 17.85
CA SER A 111 9.68 5.63 17.85
C SER A 111 8.65 4.54 17.58
N GLN A 112 7.42 4.81 18.01
CA GLN A 112 6.24 3.98 17.77
C GLN A 112 5.14 4.87 17.18
N LYS A 113 5.35 5.29 15.93
CA LYS A 113 4.49 6.26 15.26
C LYS A 113 3.74 5.62 14.11
N THR A 114 2.49 5.99 13.97
CA THR A 114 1.66 5.60 12.83
C THR A 114 1.28 6.84 12.05
N ALA A 115 1.45 6.80 10.73
CA ALA A 115 1.02 7.87 9.84
C ALA A 115 -0.13 7.43 8.94
N PHE A 116 -1.15 8.26 8.81
CA PHE A 116 -2.20 8.16 7.80
C PHE A 116 -1.82 9.04 6.60
N LEU A 117 -1.66 8.44 5.45
CA LEU A 117 -1.08 9.03 4.25
C LEU A 117 -1.98 8.79 3.04
N VAL A 118 -1.85 9.62 2.01
CA VAL A 118 -2.57 9.42 0.75
C VAL A 118 -1.68 8.71 -0.27
N LEU A 119 -2.20 7.65 -0.86
CA LEU A 119 -1.52 6.84 -1.86
C LEU A 119 -1.25 7.66 -3.15
N GLY A 120 -0.01 7.65 -3.62
CA GLY A 120 0.43 8.49 -4.73
C GLY A 120 0.62 9.97 -4.34
N GLY A 121 0.53 10.31 -3.05
CA GLY A 121 0.89 11.63 -2.50
C GLY A 121 2.39 11.74 -2.22
N ILE A 122 2.75 12.86 -1.58
CA ILE A 122 4.16 13.28 -1.32
C ILE A 122 4.98 12.27 -0.48
N PHE A 123 4.33 11.36 0.23
CA PHE A 123 4.98 10.31 1.03
C PHE A 123 5.04 8.94 0.33
N SER A 124 4.42 8.81 -0.86
CA SER A 124 4.54 7.59 -1.67
C SER A 124 5.87 7.50 -2.42
N GLU A 125 6.55 8.63 -2.59
CA GLU A 125 7.85 8.74 -3.27
C GLU A 125 8.86 9.54 -2.43
N GLY A 126 10.16 9.26 -2.61
CA GLY A 126 11.23 10.02 -1.98
C GLY A 126 11.33 9.90 -0.45
N VAL A 127 10.69 8.90 0.18
CA VAL A 127 10.84 8.60 1.60
C VAL A 127 11.92 7.53 1.76
N ASP A 128 12.90 7.77 2.63
CA ASP A 128 14.01 6.84 2.93
C ASP A 128 14.05 6.53 4.43
N LEU A 129 13.17 5.63 4.87
CA LEU A 129 13.13 5.11 6.23
C LEU A 129 13.65 3.66 6.22
N LYS A 130 14.93 3.48 6.57
CA LYS A 130 15.60 2.17 6.60
C LYS A 130 15.44 1.50 7.96
N GLY A 131 15.42 0.16 7.94
CA GLY A 131 15.35 -0.66 9.16
C GLY A 131 14.07 -0.41 9.94
N ASP A 132 14.16 -0.42 11.25
CA ASP A 132 13.02 -0.28 12.17
C ASP A 132 12.38 1.12 12.16
N ARG A 133 12.89 2.06 11.35
CA ARG A 133 12.22 3.34 11.10
C ARG A 133 10.89 3.19 10.34
N LEU A 134 10.65 2.04 9.70
CA LEU A 134 9.36 1.66 9.11
C LEU A 134 9.27 0.14 9.06
N ILE A 135 8.42 -0.46 9.89
CA ILE A 135 8.27 -1.92 9.99
C ILE A 135 6.98 -2.45 9.38
N GLY A 136 6.03 -1.60 9.08
CA GLY A 136 4.77 -1.99 8.46
C GLY A 136 4.18 -0.94 7.55
N SER A 137 3.58 -1.40 6.46
CA SER A 137 2.83 -0.57 5.52
C SER A 137 1.48 -1.22 5.23
N MET A 138 0.39 -0.50 5.49
CA MET A 138 -0.95 -0.92 5.11
C MET A 138 -1.43 -0.08 3.93
N VAL A 139 -1.99 -0.73 2.92
CA VAL A 139 -2.56 -0.05 1.76
C VAL A 139 -4.04 -0.38 1.65
N ILE A 140 -4.87 0.65 1.85
CA ILE A 140 -6.32 0.56 1.81
C ILE A 140 -6.79 0.96 0.41
N SER A 141 -7.37 0.01 -0.33
CA SER A 141 -7.79 0.14 -1.72
C SER A 141 -6.70 -0.15 -2.76
N VAL A 142 -7.15 -0.49 -3.97
CA VAL A 142 -6.29 -0.80 -5.13
C VAL A 142 -5.71 0.45 -5.83
N GLY A 143 -5.80 1.61 -5.20
CA GLY A 143 -5.11 2.82 -5.66
C GLY A 143 -5.59 3.39 -7.00
N MET A 144 -6.74 2.96 -7.51
CA MET A 144 -7.24 3.45 -8.79
C MET A 144 -7.35 4.98 -8.80
N PRO A 145 -6.81 5.64 -9.81
CA PRO A 145 -6.99 7.08 -9.97
C PRO A 145 -8.46 7.44 -10.21
N GLY A 146 -8.82 8.68 -9.92
CA GLY A 146 -10.15 9.20 -10.21
C GLY A 146 -10.46 9.22 -11.71
N VAL A 147 -11.75 9.22 -12.03
CA VAL A 147 -12.21 9.38 -13.44
C VAL A 147 -11.90 10.79 -13.91
N SER A 148 -11.34 10.91 -15.12
CA SER A 148 -11.09 12.18 -15.81
C SER A 148 -11.26 11.98 -17.32
N ASP A 149 -11.45 13.09 -18.05
CA ASP A 149 -11.57 13.05 -19.51
C ASP A 149 -10.29 12.52 -20.18
N GLU A 150 -9.13 12.89 -19.68
CA GLU A 150 -7.83 12.38 -20.18
C GLU A 150 -7.76 10.86 -20.02
N ARG A 151 -8.20 10.33 -18.88
CA ARG A 151 -8.22 8.88 -18.64
C ARG A 151 -9.24 8.15 -19.49
N ASN A 152 -10.36 8.80 -19.78
CA ASN A 152 -11.36 8.26 -20.70
C ASN A 152 -10.83 8.21 -22.13
N LEU A 153 -10.06 9.23 -22.57
CA LEU A 153 -9.38 9.21 -23.87
C LEU A 153 -8.36 8.05 -23.94
N ILE A 154 -7.52 7.90 -22.93
CA ILE A 154 -6.55 6.79 -22.86
C ILE A 154 -7.30 5.44 -22.89
N LYS A 155 -8.36 5.30 -22.07
CA LYS A 155 -9.18 4.09 -22.02
C LYS A 155 -9.74 3.75 -23.40
N ASN A 156 -10.38 4.71 -24.08
CA ASN A 156 -11.00 4.47 -25.39
C ASN A 156 -9.95 4.09 -26.44
N HIS A 157 -8.81 4.78 -26.48
CA HIS A 157 -7.71 4.44 -27.38
C HIS A 157 -7.22 3.00 -27.20
N PHE A 158 -7.01 2.55 -25.97
CA PHE A 158 -6.57 1.17 -25.72
C PHE A 158 -7.68 0.13 -25.83
N ASP A 159 -8.94 0.50 -25.69
CA ASP A 159 -10.06 -0.40 -25.97
C ASP A 159 -10.16 -0.72 -27.48
N GLU A 160 -9.87 0.26 -28.36
CA GLU A 160 -9.81 0.06 -29.81
C GLU A 160 -8.64 -0.85 -30.23
N ILE A 161 -7.46 -0.72 -29.61
CA ILE A 161 -6.26 -1.45 -30.01
C ILE A 161 -6.18 -2.84 -29.39
N SER A 162 -6.60 -3.01 -28.13
CA SER A 162 -6.29 -4.21 -27.35
C SER A 162 -7.41 -4.69 -26.42
N HIS A 163 -8.56 -4.05 -26.42
CA HIS A 163 -9.70 -4.33 -25.53
C HIS A 163 -9.35 -4.30 -24.02
N ASN A 164 -8.33 -3.56 -23.63
CA ASN A 164 -7.80 -3.49 -22.25
C ASN A 164 -7.73 -2.06 -21.71
N GLY A 165 -8.50 -1.12 -22.27
CA GLY A 165 -8.42 0.30 -21.92
C GLY A 165 -8.59 0.60 -20.44
N PHE A 166 -9.47 -0.14 -19.75
CA PHE A 166 -9.63 0.01 -18.30
C PHE A 166 -8.35 -0.33 -17.53
N ASP A 167 -7.67 -1.39 -17.91
CA ASP A 167 -6.43 -1.79 -17.21
C ASP A 167 -5.31 -0.79 -17.42
N TYR A 168 -5.19 -0.24 -18.63
CA TYR A 168 -4.19 0.77 -18.94
C TYR A 168 -4.44 2.10 -18.22
N SER A 169 -5.71 2.50 -18.10
CA SER A 169 -6.07 3.80 -17.52
C SER A 169 -6.21 3.79 -16.00
N TYR A 170 -6.56 2.65 -15.40
CA TYR A 170 -6.92 2.57 -13.99
C TYR A 170 -6.16 1.49 -13.23
N THR A 171 -6.17 0.22 -13.69
CA THR A 171 -5.60 -0.89 -12.92
C THR A 171 -4.09 -0.78 -12.80
N TYR A 172 -3.36 -0.61 -13.92
CA TYR A 172 -1.90 -0.53 -13.90
C TYR A 172 -1.37 0.70 -13.17
N PRO A 173 -1.89 1.92 -13.41
CA PRO A 173 -1.49 3.09 -12.63
C PRO A 173 -1.76 2.95 -11.13
N GLY A 174 -2.90 2.33 -10.76
CA GLY A 174 -3.24 2.06 -9.37
C GLY A 174 -2.24 1.12 -8.70
N LEU A 175 -1.98 -0.03 -9.32
CA LEU A 175 -1.02 -1.01 -8.79
C LEU A 175 0.40 -0.46 -8.70
N ASN A 176 0.83 0.38 -9.65
CA ASN A 176 2.15 1.02 -9.58
C ASN A 176 2.32 1.88 -8.33
N LYS A 177 1.30 2.67 -7.95
CA LYS A 177 1.33 3.44 -6.70
C LYS A 177 1.48 2.53 -5.47
N ILE A 178 0.80 1.38 -5.49
CA ILE A 178 0.87 0.39 -4.40
C ILE A 178 2.27 -0.20 -4.33
N PHE A 179 2.85 -0.62 -5.47
CA PHE A 179 4.20 -1.17 -5.51
C PHE A 179 5.26 -0.16 -5.08
N GLN A 180 5.08 1.12 -5.42
CA GLN A 180 5.95 2.21 -4.96
C GLN A 180 5.85 2.41 -3.44
N ALA A 181 4.62 2.46 -2.89
CA ALA A 181 4.40 2.60 -1.45
C ALA A 181 4.93 1.40 -0.67
N ALA A 182 4.65 0.18 -1.13
CA ALA A 182 5.12 -1.06 -0.53
C ALA A 182 6.65 -1.23 -0.63
N GLY A 183 7.24 -0.82 -1.76
CA GLY A 183 8.70 -0.86 -1.98
C GLY A 183 9.50 0.07 -1.07
N ARG A 184 8.84 0.88 -0.23
CA ARG A 184 9.51 1.70 0.80
C ARG A 184 9.89 0.91 2.04
N LEU A 185 9.25 -0.23 2.26
CA LEU A 185 9.41 -1.01 3.49
C LEU A 185 10.73 -1.80 3.55
N ILE A 186 11.13 -2.44 2.44
CA ILE A 186 12.34 -3.26 2.38
C ILE A 186 13.34 -2.61 1.42
N ARG A 187 14.47 -2.14 1.92
CA ARG A 187 15.52 -1.45 1.18
C ARG A 187 16.91 -2.03 1.37
N GLY A 188 17.13 -2.71 2.49
CA GLY A 188 18.37 -3.34 2.86
C GLY A 188 18.21 -4.83 3.14
N GLU A 189 19.31 -5.56 3.14
CA GLU A 189 19.32 -7.01 3.39
C GLU A 189 18.78 -7.38 4.78
N LYS A 190 18.88 -6.47 5.73
CA LYS A 190 18.46 -6.67 7.13
C LYS A 190 17.08 -6.10 7.43
N ASP A 191 16.48 -5.36 6.50
CA ASP A 191 15.16 -4.78 6.73
C ASP A 191 14.12 -5.89 6.84
N ARG A 192 13.23 -5.78 7.84
CA ARG A 192 12.09 -6.68 8.03
C ARG A 192 10.81 -5.87 8.08
N GLY A 193 9.75 -6.41 7.47
CA GLY A 193 8.48 -5.69 7.53
C GLY A 193 7.30 -6.43 6.91
N ILE A 194 6.12 -5.88 7.17
CA ILE A 194 4.83 -6.42 6.71
C ILE A 194 4.14 -5.42 5.80
N ILE A 195 3.74 -5.88 4.61
CA ILE A 195 2.82 -5.18 3.72
C ILE A 195 1.43 -5.77 3.95
N TYR A 196 0.47 -4.92 4.29
CA TYR A 196 -0.91 -5.34 4.48
C TYR A 196 -1.83 -4.64 3.48
N LEU A 197 -2.48 -5.41 2.64
CA LEU A 197 -3.35 -4.96 1.56
C LEU A 197 -4.80 -5.14 1.97
N VAL A 198 -5.60 -4.09 1.92
CA VAL A 198 -7.02 -4.13 2.32
C VAL A 198 -7.89 -3.75 1.15
N ASP A 199 -8.34 -4.75 0.44
CA ASP A 199 -9.38 -4.75 -0.61
C ASP A 199 -9.55 -6.17 -1.15
N ASP A 200 -10.77 -6.61 -1.43
CA ASP A 200 -11.07 -7.95 -1.98
C ASP A 200 -10.40 -8.19 -3.33
N ARG A 201 -10.22 -7.16 -4.14
CA ARG A 201 -9.58 -7.24 -5.47
C ARG A 201 -8.13 -7.70 -5.41
N PHE A 202 -7.43 -7.50 -4.30
CA PHE A 202 -6.06 -8.02 -4.16
C PHE A 202 -5.99 -9.55 -4.19
N LEU A 203 -7.09 -10.23 -3.90
CA LEU A 203 -7.18 -11.69 -3.92
C LEU A 203 -7.68 -12.23 -5.26
N TRP A 204 -8.09 -11.38 -6.20
CA TRP A 204 -8.54 -11.82 -7.52
C TRP A 204 -7.37 -12.24 -8.39
N ASP A 205 -7.54 -13.30 -9.17
CA ASP A 205 -6.50 -13.82 -10.07
C ASP A 205 -6.02 -12.78 -11.08
N LYS A 206 -6.92 -11.90 -11.54
CA LYS A 206 -6.57 -10.78 -12.42
C LYS A 206 -5.48 -9.90 -11.81
N TYR A 207 -5.59 -9.55 -10.52
CA TYR A 207 -4.61 -8.72 -9.82
C TYR A 207 -3.35 -9.51 -9.47
N LYS A 208 -3.49 -10.76 -9.03
CA LYS A 208 -2.36 -11.65 -8.69
C LYS A 208 -1.39 -11.85 -9.85
N ARG A 209 -1.90 -11.91 -11.09
CA ARG A 209 -1.06 -12.01 -12.31
C ARG A 209 -0.20 -10.77 -12.59
N LEU A 210 -0.55 -9.63 -11.99
CA LEU A 210 0.15 -8.35 -12.17
C LEU A 210 1.19 -8.08 -11.07
N TYR A 211 1.23 -8.92 -10.04
CA TYR A 211 2.16 -8.74 -8.93
C TYR A 211 3.62 -9.00 -9.34
N PRO A 212 4.54 -8.29 -8.69
CA PRO A 212 5.95 -8.62 -8.80
C PRO A 212 6.20 -10.08 -8.39
N ARG A 213 7.17 -10.75 -9.00
CA ARG A 213 7.48 -12.17 -8.72
C ARG A 213 7.73 -12.47 -7.24
N HIS A 214 8.30 -11.52 -6.52
CA HIS A 214 8.56 -11.64 -5.09
C HIS A 214 7.30 -11.53 -4.21
N TRP A 215 6.15 -11.12 -4.77
CA TRP A 215 4.85 -11.12 -4.09
C TRP A 215 4.11 -12.46 -4.26
N SER A 216 4.84 -13.56 -4.43
CA SER A 216 4.25 -14.88 -4.70
C SER A 216 3.42 -15.48 -3.55
N ASN A 217 3.63 -15.04 -2.31
CA ASN A 217 3.02 -15.62 -1.11
C ASN A 217 2.17 -14.59 -0.35
N ILE A 218 1.14 -14.06 -1.00
CA ILE A 218 0.16 -13.22 -0.30
C ILE A 218 -0.74 -14.12 0.54
N ARG A 219 -0.80 -13.86 1.84
CA ARG A 219 -1.63 -14.61 2.77
C ARG A 219 -2.93 -13.86 3.01
N GLU A 220 -4.05 -14.52 2.74
CA GLU A 220 -5.37 -14.00 3.09
C GLU A 220 -5.55 -13.95 4.60
N VAL A 221 -6.14 -12.86 5.09
CA VAL A 221 -6.51 -12.61 6.48
C VAL A 221 -8.01 -12.42 6.54
N LYS A 222 -8.70 -13.35 7.20
CA LYS A 222 -10.16 -13.38 7.25
C LYS A 222 -10.77 -12.53 8.35
N ASN A 223 -10.00 -12.28 9.41
CA ASN A 223 -10.47 -11.51 10.57
C ASN A 223 -9.29 -10.99 11.41
N LYS A 224 -9.58 -10.07 12.35
CA LYS A 224 -8.59 -9.44 13.23
C LYS A 224 -7.79 -10.41 14.10
N LYS A 225 -8.41 -11.51 14.59
CA LYS A 225 -7.70 -12.51 15.40
C LYS A 225 -6.62 -13.22 14.58
N GLU A 226 -6.95 -13.58 13.35
CA GLU A 226 -5.97 -14.18 12.42
C GLU A 226 -4.86 -13.20 12.07
N LEU A 227 -5.18 -11.91 11.84
CA LEU A 227 -4.19 -10.87 11.61
C LEU A 227 -3.15 -10.84 12.72
N LYS A 228 -3.59 -10.73 13.97
CA LYS A 228 -2.71 -10.69 15.13
C LYS A 228 -1.76 -11.90 15.18
N ILE A 229 -2.32 -13.10 15.05
CA ILE A 229 -1.54 -14.35 15.05
C ILE A 229 -0.47 -14.34 13.92
N LEU A 230 -0.83 -13.87 12.74
CA LEU A 230 0.08 -13.85 11.59
C LEU A 230 1.19 -12.82 11.76
N VAL A 231 0.88 -11.63 12.27
CA VAL A 231 1.87 -10.60 12.58
C VAL A 231 2.83 -11.09 13.65
N GLU A 232 2.33 -11.58 14.78
CA GLU A 232 3.15 -12.15 15.85
C GLU A 232 4.05 -13.29 15.34
N ARG A 233 3.50 -14.22 14.57
CA ARG A 233 4.26 -15.33 13.98
C ARG A 233 5.37 -14.85 13.03
N PHE A 234 5.15 -13.78 12.27
CA PHE A 234 6.17 -13.23 11.39
C PHE A 234 7.32 -12.65 12.20
N TRP A 235 7.03 -11.89 13.24
CA TRP A 235 8.06 -11.23 14.05
C TRP A 235 8.84 -12.20 14.94
N ASN A 236 8.19 -13.25 15.46
CA ASN A 236 8.83 -14.28 16.31
C ASN A 236 9.62 -15.34 15.51
N ARG A 237 9.62 -15.30 14.17
CA ARG A 237 10.41 -16.18 13.30
C ARG A 237 11.86 -15.73 13.17
N GLY A 238 12.53 -15.38 14.18
CA GLY A 238 13.92 -14.91 14.11
C GLY A 238 14.61 -14.81 15.46
N GLU A 239 13.89 -15.26 16.48
CA GLU A 239 14.44 -15.52 17.81
C GLU A 239 14.80 -17.04 17.91
#